data_319c74d6ae126c8469f81a2ef74738df
#
_entry.id   319c74d6ae126c8469f81a2ef74738df
#
_cell.length_a   1.000
_cell.length_b   1.000
_cell.length_c   1.000
_cell.angle_alpha   90.00
_cell.angle_beta   90.00
_cell.angle_gamma   90.00
#
_symmetry.space_group_name_H-M   'P 1'
#
loop_
_entity.id
_entity.type
_entity.pdbx_description
1 polymer ?
#
loop_
_entity_poly.entity_id
_entity_poly.type
_entity_poly.pdbx_seq_one_letter_code
_entity_poly.pdbx_strand_id
1 'polypeptide(L)'
;MAFIRAAEAKDIPSLQTLFLQLGYQTEMAILAQRITAPQRMMSALVAETENAVCGVIVINFILPVHENRLWALISALVIEESSRGSGIGQQLLQAAERLARDKQCAQIELSSSEKRIRAHQFYENNGYKEVRKRFVKHLS
;
A
#
# COMPACT_ATOMS: atom_id res chain seq x y z
N MET A 1 8.56 -13.80 11.62
CA MET A 1 8.59 -13.31 10.24
C MET A 1 7.18 -13.32 9.68
N ALA A 2 6.83 -12.31 8.91
CA ALA A 2 5.49 -12.21 8.36
C ALA A 2 5.37 -12.99 7.05
N PHE A 3 4.18 -13.52 6.82
CA PHE A 3 3.82 -14.13 5.54
C PHE A 3 3.05 -13.09 4.72
N ILE A 4 3.55 -12.80 3.51
CA ILE A 4 2.93 -11.81 2.63
C ILE A 4 2.07 -12.53 1.61
N ARG A 5 0.81 -12.15 1.51
CA ARG A 5 -0.16 -12.76 0.60
C ARG A 5 -1.19 -11.74 0.14
N ALA A 6 -1.95 -12.09 -0.89
CA ALA A 6 -3.05 -11.25 -1.34
C ALA A 6 -4.14 -11.16 -0.26
N ALA A 7 -4.76 -9.99 -0.16
CA ALA A 7 -5.87 -9.79 0.75
C ALA A 7 -7.09 -10.62 0.32
N GLU A 8 -7.83 -11.14 1.29
CA GLU A 8 -9.00 -11.96 1.06
C GLU A 8 -10.19 -11.41 1.85
N ALA A 9 -11.38 -11.95 1.59
CA ALA A 9 -12.60 -11.53 2.26
C ALA A 9 -12.52 -11.63 3.78
N LYS A 10 -11.83 -12.64 4.28
CA LYS A 10 -11.66 -12.81 5.74
C LYS A 10 -10.86 -11.71 6.39
N ASP A 11 -10.12 -10.92 5.60
CA ASP A 11 -9.25 -9.87 6.12
C ASP A 11 -9.96 -8.51 6.27
N ILE A 12 -11.21 -8.40 5.81
CA ILE A 12 -11.91 -7.11 5.79
C ILE A 12 -11.96 -6.42 7.16
N PRO A 13 -12.30 -7.11 8.27
CA PRO A 13 -12.29 -6.43 9.58
C PRO A 13 -10.90 -5.91 9.96
N SER A 14 -9.85 -6.67 9.70
CA SER A 14 -8.48 -6.23 9.98
C SER A 14 -8.09 -5.03 9.12
N LEU A 15 -8.48 -5.04 7.85
CA LEU A 15 -8.21 -3.93 6.94
C LEU A 15 -8.91 -2.66 7.40
N GLN A 16 -10.16 -2.76 7.83
CA GLN A 16 -10.88 -1.61 8.35
C GLN A 16 -10.15 -0.98 9.53
N THR A 17 -9.66 -1.80 10.45
CA THR A 17 -8.90 -1.34 11.60
C THR A 17 -7.59 -0.67 11.19
N LEU A 18 -6.85 -1.27 10.24
CA LEU A 18 -5.59 -0.70 9.78
C LEU A 18 -5.79 0.64 9.08
N PHE A 19 -6.79 0.75 8.21
CA PHE A 19 -7.07 2.02 7.53
C PHE A 19 -7.54 3.10 8.50
N LEU A 20 -8.23 2.72 9.57
CA LEU A 20 -8.61 3.67 10.62
C LEU A 20 -7.36 4.24 11.31
N GLN A 21 -6.33 3.42 11.53
CA GLN A 21 -5.06 3.90 12.10
C GLN A 21 -4.38 4.92 11.17
N LEU A 22 -4.60 4.83 9.88
CA LEU A 22 -4.08 5.78 8.90
C LEU A 22 -4.94 7.04 8.80
N GLY A 23 -6.11 7.06 9.46
CA GLY A 23 -7.01 8.21 9.48
C GLY A 23 -8.21 8.09 8.55
N TYR A 24 -8.47 6.92 7.99
CA TYR A 24 -9.59 6.72 7.07
C TYR A 24 -10.67 5.85 7.69
N GLN A 25 -11.90 6.36 7.69
CA GLN A 25 -13.07 5.57 8.02
C GLN A 25 -13.59 4.94 6.74
N THR A 26 -13.51 3.61 6.69
CA THR A 26 -13.93 2.85 5.51
C THR A 26 -15.14 2.00 5.86
N GLU A 27 -16.07 1.88 4.90
CA GLU A 27 -17.24 1.03 5.07
C GLU A 27 -16.89 -0.41 4.67
N MET A 28 -17.30 -1.36 5.50
CA MET A 28 -16.98 -2.78 5.26
C MET A 28 -17.53 -3.28 3.93
N ALA A 29 -18.73 -2.84 3.55
CA ALA A 29 -19.31 -3.24 2.27
C ALA A 29 -18.48 -2.77 1.09
N ILE A 30 -17.95 -1.55 1.15
CA ILE A 30 -17.10 -1.00 0.09
C ILE A 30 -15.77 -1.73 0.05
N LEU A 31 -15.15 -1.97 1.21
CA LEU A 31 -13.91 -2.74 1.27
C LEU A 31 -14.11 -4.15 0.70
N ALA A 32 -15.20 -4.81 1.08
CA ALA A 32 -15.50 -6.15 0.59
C ALA A 32 -15.61 -6.17 -0.92
N GLN A 33 -16.31 -5.20 -1.50
CA GLN A 33 -16.46 -5.11 -2.93
C GLN A 33 -15.11 -4.94 -3.64
N ARG A 34 -14.26 -4.08 -3.12
CA ARG A 34 -12.95 -3.78 -3.74
C ARG A 34 -11.95 -4.90 -3.58
N ILE A 35 -11.99 -5.59 -2.45
CA ILE A 35 -11.02 -6.67 -2.18
C ILE A 35 -11.42 -7.97 -2.87
N THR A 36 -12.71 -8.27 -2.96
CA THR A 36 -13.17 -9.55 -3.50
C THR A 36 -13.46 -9.53 -5.00
N ALA A 37 -13.72 -8.34 -5.58
CA ALA A 37 -13.93 -8.26 -7.02
C ALA A 37 -12.60 -8.37 -7.77
N PRO A 38 -12.56 -9.01 -8.95
CA PRO A 38 -11.33 -9.07 -9.74
C PRO A 38 -10.85 -7.67 -10.11
N GLN A 39 -9.61 -7.36 -9.74
CA GLN A 39 -9.02 -6.05 -9.98
C GLN A 39 -7.75 -6.21 -10.82
N ARG A 40 -7.75 -5.65 -12.04
CA ARG A 40 -6.55 -5.66 -12.89
C ARG A 40 -5.60 -4.52 -12.56
N MET A 41 -6.17 -3.39 -12.10
CA MET A 41 -5.41 -2.16 -11.90
C MET A 41 -5.22 -1.85 -10.42
N MET A 42 -5.45 -2.82 -9.56
CA MET A 42 -5.21 -2.65 -8.11
C MET A 42 -4.88 -4.00 -7.49
N SER A 43 -3.94 -4.00 -6.55
CA SER A 43 -3.62 -5.15 -5.73
C SER A 43 -3.48 -4.74 -4.28
N ALA A 44 -3.97 -5.58 -3.38
CA ALA A 44 -3.79 -5.38 -1.95
C ALA A 44 -3.09 -6.60 -1.37
N LEU A 45 -1.96 -6.38 -0.71
CA LEU A 45 -1.18 -7.43 -0.07
C LEU A 45 -1.21 -7.23 1.44
N VAL A 46 -1.37 -8.31 2.18
CA VAL A 46 -1.36 -8.25 3.64
C VAL A 46 -0.17 -9.01 4.19
N ALA A 47 0.27 -8.60 5.37
CA ALA A 47 1.28 -9.30 6.14
C ALA A 47 0.59 -9.98 7.31
N GLU A 48 0.80 -11.28 7.44
CA GLU A 48 0.19 -12.10 8.46
C GLU A 48 1.26 -12.70 9.37
N THR A 49 1.09 -12.54 10.68
CA THR A 49 1.92 -13.19 11.69
C THR A 49 1.01 -13.86 12.70
N GLU A 50 1.32 -15.10 13.06
CA GLU A 50 0.57 -15.85 14.10
C GLU A 50 -0.95 -15.80 13.85
N ASN A 51 -1.35 -15.96 12.59
CA ASN A 51 -2.75 -15.96 12.14
C ASN A 51 -3.47 -14.63 12.28
N ALA A 52 -2.72 -13.53 12.45
CA ALA A 52 -3.29 -12.19 12.52
C ALA A 52 -2.68 -11.30 11.45
N VAL A 53 -3.53 -10.52 10.78
CA VAL A 53 -3.07 -9.53 9.81
C VAL A 53 -2.51 -8.33 10.56
N CYS A 54 -1.24 -8.02 10.31
CA CYS A 54 -0.54 -6.94 11.01
C CYS A 54 -0.09 -5.82 10.08
N GLY A 55 -0.36 -5.92 8.79
CA GLY A 55 -0.02 -4.86 7.84
C GLY A 55 -0.70 -5.05 6.51
N VAL A 56 -0.75 -3.97 5.73
CA VAL A 56 -1.33 -3.98 4.40
C VAL A 56 -0.61 -2.96 3.51
N ILE A 57 -0.44 -3.31 2.24
CA ILE A 57 -0.02 -2.37 1.21
C ILE A 57 -0.98 -2.46 0.05
N VAL A 58 -1.42 -1.30 -0.45
CA VAL A 58 -2.31 -1.22 -1.60
C VAL A 58 -1.57 -0.55 -2.74
N ILE A 59 -1.56 -1.21 -3.90
CA ILE A 59 -0.91 -0.72 -5.11
C ILE A 59 -1.96 -0.50 -6.18
N ASN A 60 -1.96 0.66 -6.80
CA ASN A 60 -2.78 0.97 -7.96
C ASN A 60 -1.87 1.08 -9.17
N PHE A 61 -2.31 0.53 -10.31
CA PHE A 61 -1.54 0.59 -11.54
C PHE A 61 -2.18 1.61 -12.46
N ILE A 62 -1.38 2.50 -12.99
CA ILE A 62 -1.82 3.61 -13.82
C ILE A 62 -1.13 3.50 -15.16
N LEU A 63 -1.87 3.74 -16.24
CA LEU A 63 -1.31 3.79 -17.59
C LEU A 63 -1.43 5.21 -18.13
N PRO A 64 -0.42 6.08 -17.89
CA PRO A 64 -0.45 7.42 -18.45
C PRO A 64 -0.38 7.36 -19.98
N VAL A 65 -1.16 8.23 -20.64
CA VAL A 65 -1.29 8.16 -22.09
C VAL A 65 0.05 8.42 -22.81
N HIS A 66 0.96 9.12 -22.16
CA HIS A 66 2.27 9.47 -22.73
C HIS A 66 3.37 8.47 -22.40
N GLU A 67 3.03 7.36 -21.75
CA GLU A 67 3.97 6.34 -21.30
C GLU A 67 3.72 5.02 -22.01
N ASN A 68 4.80 4.26 -22.22
CA ASN A 68 4.69 2.93 -22.82
C ASN A 68 4.43 1.83 -21.78
N ARG A 69 4.66 2.12 -20.51
CA ARG A 69 4.54 1.16 -19.44
C ARG A 69 3.69 1.70 -18.30
N LEU A 70 3.16 0.79 -17.51
CA LEU A 70 2.40 1.14 -16.31
C LEU A 70 3.28 1.84 -15.28
N TRP A 71 2.65 2.66 -14.45
CA TRP A 71 3.21 3.17 -13.19
C TRP A 71 2.50 2.47 -12.05
N ALA A 72 3.26 2.10 -11.03
CA ALA A 72 2.68 1.57 -9.80
C ALA A 72 2.60 2.70 -8.78
N LEU A 73 1.43 2.86 -8.16
CA LEU A 73 1.20 3.87 -7.12
C LEU A 73 0.80 3.18 -5.83
N ILE A 74 1.62 3.32 -4.81
CA ILE A 74 1.24 2.85 -3.47
C ILE A 74 0.30 3.88 -2.87
N SER A 75 -0.96 3.50 -2.69
CA SER A 75 -1.98 4.37 -2.13
C SER A 75 -2.15 4.21 -0.63
N ALA A 76 -1.68 3.11 -0.05
CA ALA A 76 -1.72 2.89 1.38
C ALA A 76 -0.62 1.90 1.79
N LEU A 77 0.04 2.19 2.88
CA LEU A 77 0.96 1.28 3.55
C LEU A 77 0.77 1.48 5.04
N VAL A 78 0.23 0.48 5.71
CA VAL A 78 -0.09 0.58 7.14
C VAL A 78 0.44 -0.67 7.85
N ILE A 79 1.18 -0.45 8.93
CA ILE A 79 1.62 -1.51 9.81
C ILE A 79 0.92 -1.33 11.14
N GLU A 80 0.36 -2.39 11.67
CA GLU A 80 -0.28 -2.36 12.98
C GLU A 80 0.72 -1.84 14.02
N GLU A 81 0.25 -0.97 14.90
CA GLU A 81 1.12 -0.19 15.79
C GLU A 81 2.07 -1.06 16.61
N SER A 82 1.57 -2.16 17.17
CA SER A 82 2.39 -3.05 17.99
C SER A 82 3.41 -3.86 17.18
N SER A 83 3.28 -3.88 15.86
CA SER A 83 4.18 -4.62 14.96
C SER A 83 5.22 -3.74 14.28
N ARG A 84 5.21 -2.44 14.54
CA ARG A 84 6.15 -1.51 13.93
C ARG A 84 7.57 -1.79 14.41
N GLY A 85 8.53 -1.56 13.51
CA GLY A 85 9.94 -1.79 13.81
C GLY A 85 10.39 -3.23 13.64
N SER A 86 9.53 -4.12 13.14
CA SER A 86 9.83 -5.54 12.98
C SER A 86 10.24 -5.92 11.55
N GLY A 87 10.37 -4.95 10.64
CA GLY A 87 10.73 -5.21 9.25
C GLY A 87 9.55 -5.54 8.35
N ILE A 88 8.33 -5.52 8.86
CA ILE A 88 7.14 -5.87 8.08
C ILE A 88 6.89 -4.85 6.98
N GLY A 89 7.09 -3.57 7.26
CA GLY A 89 6.95 -2.52 6.24
C GLY A 89 7.86 -2.74 5.05
N GLN A 90 9.12 -3.10 5.31
CA GLN A 90 10.08 -3.41 4.26
C GLN A 90 9.67 -4.65 3.47
N GLN A 91 9.18 -5.68 4.14
CA GLN A 91 8.70 -6.90 3.46
C GLN A 91 7.52 -6.60 2.53
N LEU A 92 6.55 -5.79 2.99
CA LEU A 92 5.42 -5.38 2.16
C LEU A 92 5.88 -4.54 0.98
N LEU A 93 6.78 -3.59 1.22
CA LEU A 93 7.30 -2.73 0.16
C LEU A 93 8.04 -3.54 -0.90
N GLN A 94 8.87 -4.49 -0.49
CA GLN A 94 9.59 -5.36 -1.41
C GLN A 94 8.65 -6.25 -2.21
N ALA A 95 7.58 -6.74 -1.59
CA ALA A 95 6.57 -7.54 -2.29
C ALA A 95 5.85 -6.71 -3.35
N ALA A 96 5.52 -5.46 -3.02
CA ALA A 96 4.91 -4.55 -3.99
C ALA A 96 5.85 -4.26 -5.16
N GLU A 97 7.13 -4.07 -4.89
CA GLU A 97 8.13 -3.83 -5.92
C GLU A 97 8.28 -5.03 -6.85
N ARG A 98 8.27 -6.25 -6.30
CA ARG A 98 8.30 -7.46 -7.13
C ARG A 98 7.08 -7.54 -8.04
N LEU A 99 5.90 -7.23 -7.50
CA LEU A 99 4.66 -7.23 -8.29
C LEU A 99 4.72 -6.18 -9.39
N ALA A 100 5.23 -4.98 -9.10
CA ALA A 100 5.40 -3.93 -10.10
C ALA A 100 6.37 -4.36 -11.20
N ARG A 101 7.47 -5.03 -10.85
CA ARG A 101 8.42 -5.55 -11.83
C ARG A 101 7.80 -6.64 -12.69
N ASP A 102 7.01 -7.53 -12.08
CA ASP A 102 6.33 -8.60 -12.83
C ASP A 102 5.34 -8.03 -13.85
N LYS A 103 4.74 -6.89 -13.55
CA LYS A 103 3.85 -6.18 -14.49
C LYS A 103 4.61 -5.23 -15.41
N GLN A 104 5.93 -5.23 -15.35
CA GLN A 104 6.79 -4.39 -16.18
C GLN A 104 6.53 -2.89 -16.01
N CYS A 105 6.23 -2.47 -14.79
CA CYS A 105 6.05 -1.05 -14.48
C CYS A 105 7.35 -0.30 -14.67
N ALA A 106 7.24 0.95 -15.15
CA ALA A 106 8.40 1.82 -15.33
C ALA A 106 8.93 2.35 -14.00
N GLN A 107 8.02 2.53 -13.03
CA GLN A 107 8.36 3.12 -11.74
C GLN A 107 7.32 2.71 -10.70
N ILE A 108 7.67 2.94 -9.45
CA ILE A 108 6.74 2.82 -8.33
C ILE A 108 6.86 4.11 -7.52
N GLU A 109 5.71 4.68 -7.14
CA GLU A 109 5.68 5.95 -6.44
C GLU A 109 4.69 5.91 -5.28
N LEU A 110 4.84 6.86 -4.36
CA LEU A 110 3.94 7.04 -3.24
C LEU A 110 3.97 8.49 -2.80
N SER A 111 2.95 8.89 -2.01
CA SER A 111 2.93 10.19 -1.37
C SER A 111 2.96 9.98 0.14
N SER A 112 3.74 10.79 0.85
CA SER A 112 3.83 10.75 2.29
C SER A 112 3.73 12.18 2.84
N SER A 113 3.06 12.33 3.99
CA SER A 113 2.94 13.62 4.64
C SER A 113 4.31 14.15 5.07
N GLU A 114 4.56 15.44 4.85
CA GLU A 114 5.79 16.09 5.30
C GLU A 114 6.01 15.97 6.81
N LYS A 115 4.95 15.76 7.56
CA LYS A 115 5.03 15.65 9.02
C LYS A 115 5.51 14.27 9.49
N ARG A 116 5.63 13.30 8.57
CA ARG A 116 6.04 11.94 8.92
C ARG A 116 7.51 11.71 8.62
N ILE A 117 8.38 12.33 9.41
CA ILE A 117 9.83 12.28 9.19
C ILE A 117 10.36 10.84 9.19
N ARG A 118 9.89 9.98 10.09
CA ARG A 118 10.31 8.58 10.13
C ARG A 118 9.91 7.82 8.88
N ALA A 119 8.73 8.11 8.34
CA ALA A 119 8.28 7.50 7.11
C ALA A 119 9.17 7.92 5.94
N HIS A 120 9.53 9.20 5.87
CA HIS A 120 10.44 9.69 4.83
C HIS A 120 11.78 8.99 4.88
N GLN A 121 12.36 8.83 6.08
CA GLN A 121 13.62 8.11 6.24
C GLN A 121 13.47 6.66 5.82
N PHE A 122 12.37 6.02 6.18
CA PHE A 122 12.10 4.64 5.78
C PHE A 122 12.09 4.51 4.26
N TYR A 123 11.37 5.40 3.55
CA TYR A 123 11.32 5.35 2.09
C TYR A 123 12.68 5.63 1.47
N GLU A 124 13.40 6.63 1.96
CA GLU A 124 14.73 6.94 1.43
C GLU A 124 15.70 5.78 1.64
N ASN A 125 15.64 5.11 2.80
CA ASN A 125 16.47 3.95 3.10
C ASN A 125 16.15 2.76 2.18
N ASN A 126 14.97 2.74 1.58
CA ASN A 126 14.55 1.71 0.64
C ASN A 126 14.68 2.14 -0.82
N GLY A 127 15.40 3.21 -1.09
CA GLY A 127 15.74 3.62 -2.44
C GLY A 127 14.76 4.60 -3.09
N TYR A 128 13.82 5.13 -2.36
CA TYR A 128 12.89 6.12 -2.87
C TYR A 128 13.48 7.52 -2.75
N LYS A 129 13.17 8.36 -3.73
CA LYS A 129 13.62 9.76 -3.76
C LYS A 129 12.42 10.68 -3.84
N GLU A 130 12.48 11.79 -3.13
CA GLU A 130 11.48 12.85 -3.29
C GLU A 130 11.76 13.58 -4.60
N VAL A 131 10.79 13.60 -5.52
CA VAL A 131 11.03 14.16 -6.85
C VAL A 131 10.15 15.33 -7.21
N ARG A 132 8.99 15.52 -6.55
CA ARG A 132 8.11 16.65 -6.86
C ARG A 132 7.09 16.85 -5.75
N LYS A 133 6.52 18.06 -5.72
CA LYS A 133 5.47 18.40 -4.77
C LYS A 133 4.12 17.99 -5.32
N ARG A 134 3.22 17.65 -4.42
CA ARG A 134 1.87 17.22 -4.74
C ARG A 134 0.90 18.34 -4.38
N PHE A 135 -0.04 18.64 -5.28
CA PHE A 135 -1.10 19.62 -5.03
C PHE A 135 -2.43 18.89 -5.01
N VAL A 136 -3.27 19.18 -4.01
CA VAL A 136 -4.58 18.55 -3.85
C VAL A 136 -5.63 19.61 -3.62
N LYS A 137 -6.76 19.47 -4.30
CA LYS A 137 -7.94 20.28 -4.05
C LYS A 137 -9.12 19.32 -3.84
N HIS A 138 -9.72 19.40 -2.68
CA HIS A 138 -10.90 18.58 -2.39
C HIS A 138 -12.10 19.19 -3.11
N LEU A 139 -12.88 18.35 -3.83
CA LEU A 139 -13.96 18.83 -4.69
C LEU A 139 -15.35 18.72 -4.05
N SER A 140 -15.44 18.14 -2.87
CA SER A 140 -16.71 18.04 -2.14
C SER A 140 -16.50 18.00 -0.65
#